data_d58b65e6a91e759b9a71e76378aae44b
#
_entry.id   d58b65e6a91e759b9a71e76378aae44b
#
_cell.length_a   1.000
_cell.length_b   1.000
_cell.length_c   1.000
_cell.angle_alpha   90.00
_cell.angle_beta   90.00
_cell.angle_gamma   90.00
#
_symmetry.space_group_name_H-M   'P 1'
#
loop_
_entity.id
_entity.type
_entity.pdbx_description
1 polymer ?
#
loop_
_entity_poly.entity_id
_entity_poly.type
_entity_poly.pdbx_seq_one_letter_code
_entity_poly.pdbx_strand_id
1 'polypeptide(L)'
;MFSLENTVAPPAPALDELVPSRYALRIGDIDVLVVSDGVLPLPTQMLGHNVSAAERAPWFKEMYLPPDALDWALNVMVVRSGDRNILIDAGLGMDPDLNLPRAGQLIRRLGASGIDLGEITDVVITHLHMDHIGGLLVDGVKAQLRPDLRIHVAASEVAFWKSPDFTRTNMPPGFPDALRATATHFLAEYGSYVRTFEDEHEIAPGVTARRTGGHTPGHSVVRLNSNGEALTFAGDAIFAVGFEQPNWHNGFEHDPEGAAQVRITLLNELAGTGEMLVATHLPFPSVGRVSADGGAFRWVPVFWDF
;
A
#
# COMPACT_ATOMS: atom_id res chain seq x y z
N MET A 1 -50.38 -16.76 19.61
CA MET A 1 -50.36 -16.32 18.19
C MET A 1 -49.13 -15.45 18.04
N PHE A 2 -48.00 -16.03 17.61
CA PHE A 2 -46.77 -15.29 17.42
C PHE A 2 -46.83 -14.58 16.06
N SER A 3 -46.80 -13.28 16.04
CA SER A 3 -46.65 -12.46 14.83
C SER A 3 -45.24 -12.67 14.32
N LEU A 4 -45.09 -13.30 13.16
CA LEU A 4 -43.85 -13.29 12.39
C LEU A 4 -43.75 -11.88 11.78
N GLU A 5 -42.96 -11.01 12.39
CA GLU A 5 -42.53 -9.79 11.73
C GLU A 5 -41.81 -10.19 10.43
N ASN A 6 -42.30 -9.70 9.30
CA ASN A 6 -41.66 -9.82 8.01
C ASN A 6 -40.33 -9.08 8.05
N THR A 7 -39.26 -9.75 8.47
CA THR A 7 -37.91 -9.26 8.26
C THR A 7 -37.66 -9.29 6.75
N VAL A 8 -37.73 -8.15 6.12
CA VAL A 8 -37.27 -7.99 4.74
C VAL A 8 -35.82 -8.45 4.71
N ALA A 9 -35.56 -9.52 3.93
CA ALA A 9 -34.18 -9.95 3.74
C ALA A 9 -33.33 -8.77 3.26
N PRO A 10 -32.11 -8.60 3.78
CA PRO A 10 -31.24 -7.55 3.29
C PRO A 10 -31.08 -7.69 1.77
N PRO A 11 -30.97 -6.58 1.02
CA PRO A 11 -30.75 -6.65 -0.42
C PRO A 11 -29.50 -7.48 -0.71
N ALA A 12 -29.52 -8.24 -1.80
CA ALA A 12 -28.35 -8.99 -2.24
C ALA A 12 -27.15 -8.02 -2.40
N PRO A 13 -25.94 -8.41 -1.94
CA PRO A 13 -24.77 -7.57 -2.08
C PRO A 13 -24.50 -7.25 -3.55
N ALA A 14 -23.98 -6.05 -3.83
CA ALA A 14 -23.54 -5.71 -5.17
C ALA A 14 -22.37 -6.63 -5.59
N LEU A 15 -22.19 -6.87 -6.89
CA LEU A 15 -21.18 -7.81 -7.38
C LEU A 15 -19.75 -7.46 -6.95
N ASP A 16 -19.45 -6.19 -6.82
CA ASP A 16 -18.16 -5.69 -6.31
C ASP A 16 -17.92 -6.05 -4.83
N GLU A 17 -18.97 -6.26 -4.04
CA GLU A 17 -18.86 -6.73 -2.66
C GLU A 17 -18.63 -8.24 -2.55
N LEU A 18 -18.85 -8.98 -3.63
CA LEU A 18 -18.56 -10.42 -3.69
C LEU A 18 -17.10 -10.70 -4.07
N VAL A 19 -16.34 -9.70 -4.51
CA VAL A 19 -14.91 -9.83 -4.76
C VAL A 19 -14.17 -9.95 -3.43
N PRO A 20 -13.24 -10.93 -3.27
CA PRO A 20 -12.41 -11.02 -2.07
C PRO A 20 -11.68 -9.70 -1.81
N SER A 21 -11.86 -9.15 -0.60
CA SER A 21 -11.30 -7.84 -0.25
C SER A 21 -10.60 -7.84 1.12
N ARG A 22 -10.56 -8.99 1.79
CA ARG A 22 -9.97 -9.18 3.12
C ARG A 22 -9.30 -10.53 3.16
N TYR A 23 -8.05 -10.56 3.63
CA TYR A 23 -7.27 -11.80 3.76
C TYR A 23 -6.49 -11.77 5.06
N ALA A 24 -6.81 -12.68 5.97
CA ALA A 24 -6.16 -12.81 7.27
C ALA A 24 -5.05 -13.86 7.20
N LEU A 25 -3.95 -13.58 7.88
CA LEU A 25 -2.85 -14.52 8.09
C LEU A 25 -2.17 -14.24 9.43
N ARG A 26 -1.24 -15.11 9.82
CA ARG A 26 -0.46 -14.94 11.04
C ARG A 26 1.02 -15.03 10.74
N ILE A 27 1.82 -14.21 11.43
CA ILE A 27 3.29 -14.25 11.44
C ILE A 27 3.72 -14.50 12.88
N GLY A 28 4.00 -15.74 13.21
CA GLY A 28 4.23 -16.15 14.60
C GLY A 28 3.03 -15.75 15.50
N ASP A 29 3.26 -14.83 16.46
CA ASP A 29 2.22 -14.31 17.37
C ASP A 29 1.56 -13.01 16.86
N ILE A 30 1.91 -12.55 15.67
CA ILE A 30 1.37 -11.32 15.07
C ILE A 30 0.19 -11.67 14.15
N ASP A 31 -1.00 -11.13 14.43
CA ASP A 31 -2.14 -11.24 13.53
C ASP A 31 -2.05 -10.16 12.43
N VAL A 32 -2.30 -10.55 11.20
CA VAL A 32 -2.22 -9.70 10.01
C VAL A 32 -3.52 -9.79 9.22
N LEU A 33 -4.05 -8.65 8.79
CA LEU A 33 -5.18 -8.56 7.88
C LEU A 33 -4.80 -7.66 6.70
N VAL A 34 -4.73 -8.22 5.50
CA VAL A 34 -4.64 -7.44 4.27
C VAL A 34 -6.04 -7.03 3.84
N VAL A 35 -6.23 -5.74 3.61
CA VAL A 35 -7.50 -5.15 3.17
C VAL A 35 -7.28 -4.45 1.84
N SER A 36 -8.08 -4.80 0.83
CA SER A 36 -8.09 -4.07 -0.42
C SER A 36 -8.84 -2.74 -0.24
N ASP A 37 -8.23 -1.62 -0.62
CA ASP A 37 -8.92 -0.34 -0.77
C ASP A 37 -9.63 -0.22 -2.13
N GLY A 38 -9.40 -1.18 -3.01
CA GLY A 38 -9.93 -1.22 -4.37
C GLY A 38 -8.85 -1.12 -5.43
N VAL A 39 -9.13 -0.40 -6.51
CA VAL A 39 -8.20 -0.23 -7.63
C VAL A 39 -8.20 1.21 -8.14
N LEU A 40 -7.02 1.67 -8.56
CA LEU A 40 -6.79 2.95 -9.20
C LEU A 40 -6.43 2.72 -10.67
N PRO A 41 -7.25 3.16 -11.64
CA PRO A 41 -6.91 3.05 -13.06
C PRO A 41 -5.83 4.07 -13.41
N LEU A 42 -4.67 3.59 -13.86
CA LEU A 42 -3.53 4.41 -14.28
C LEU A 42 -3.05 4.04 -15.67
N PRO A 43 -2.46 4.97 -16.42
CA PRO A 43 -1.91 4.68 -17.74
C PRO A 43 -0.84 3.58 -17.67
N THR A 44 -0.99 2.53 -18.49
CA THR A 44 -0.04 1.40 -18.53
C THR A 44 1.39 1.84 -18.85
N GLN A 45 1.54 2.91 -19.62
CA GLN A 45 2.84 3.49 -20.00
C GLN A 45 3.63 4.08 -18.82
N MET A 46 3.04 4.20 -17.64
CA MET A 46 3.75 4.58 -16.42
C MET A 46 4.78 3.53 -16.01
N LEU A 47 4.56 2.27 -16.37
CA LEU A 47 5.47 1.17 -16.12
C LEU A 47 6.55 1.10 -17.20
N GLY A 48 7.82 1.14 -16.80
CA GLY A 48 8.96 1.05 -17.72
C GLY A 48 9.08 2.27 -18.63
N HIS A 49 8.78 3.47 -18.16
CA HIS A 49 8.86 4.68 -18.99
C HIS A 49 10.28 5.02 -19.47
N ASN A 50 11.32 4.39 -18.88
CA ASN A 50 12.72 4.52 -19.30
C ASN A 50 13.10 3.62 -20.47
N VAL A 51 12.20 2.76 -20.95
CA VAL A 51 12.41 1.91 -22.13
C VAL A 51 11.37 2.22 -23.20
N SER A 52 11.67 1.85 -24.45
CA SER A 52 10.77 2.13 -25.57
C SER A 52 9.44 1.37 -25.48
N ALA A 53 8.40 1.88 -26.13
CA ALA A 53 7.12 1.17 -26.22
C ALA A 53 7.25 -0.22 -26.87
N ALA A 54 8.19 -0.38 -27.80
CA ALA A 54 8.45 -1.66 -28.47
C ALA A 54 9.08 -2.70 -27.50
N GLU A 55 9.90 -2.26 -26.56
CA GLU A 55 10.47 -3.14 -25.53
C GLU A 55 9.43 -3.54 -24.46
N ARG A 56 8.50 -2.65 -24.12
CA ARG A 56 7.42 -2.95 -23.14
C ARG A 56 6.34 -3.85 -23.69
N ALA A 57 5.99 -3.71 -24.97
CA ALA A 57 4.83 -4.36 -25.58
C ALA A 57 4.81 -5.89 -25.42
N PRO A 58 5.93 -6.63 -25.60
CA PRO A 58 5.96 -8.08 -25.37
C PRO A 58 5.54 -8.46 -23.95
N TRP A 59 6.11 -7.78 -22.93
CA TRP A 59 5.80 -8.05 -21.54
C TRP A 59 4.32 -7.78 -21.21
N PHE A 60 3.78 -6.63 -21.65
CA PHE A 60 2.37 -6.32 -21.43
C PHE A 60 1.45 -7.37 -22.08
N LYS A 61 1.82 -7.86 -23.28
CA LYS A 61 1.09 -8.91 -23.96
C LYS A 61 1.12 -10.24 -23.20
N GLU A 62 2.28 -10.64 -22.69
CA GLU A 62 2.44 -11.88 -21.91
C GLU A 62 1.67 -11.83 -20.59
N MET A 63 1.63 -10.66 -19.96
CA MET A 63 0.88 -10.42 -18.73
C MET A 63 -0.61 -10.16 -18.95
N TYR A 64 -1.08 -10.20 -20.20
CA TYR A 64 -2.47 -9.89 -20.58
C TYR A 64 -2.94 -8.51 -20.08
N LEU A 65 -2.02 -7.56 -19.97
CA LEU A 65 -2.34 -6.21 -19.52
C LEU A 65 -2.94 -5.38 -20.66
N PRO A 66 -3.96 -4.55 -20.37
CA PRO A 66 -4.51 -3.64 -21.36
C PRO A 66 -3.45 -2.61 -21.79
N PRO A 67 -3.44 -2.20 -23.08
CA PRO A 67 -2.42 -1.33 -23.63
C PRO A 67 -2.50 0.11 -23.11
N ASP A 68 -3.67 0.56 -22.69
CA ASP A 68 -3.94 1.97 -22.39
C ASP A 68 -3.94 2.28 -20.88
N ALA A 69 -4.66 1.50 -20.11
CA ALA A 69 -4.79 1.70 -18.67
C ALA A 69 -4.82 0.36 -17.91
N LEU A 70 -4.21 0.34 -16.76
CA LEU A 70 -4.10 -0.80 -15.84
C LEU A 70 -4.79 -0.43 -14.53
N ASP A 71 -5.57 -1.35 -14.00
CA ASP A 71 -6.13 -1.25 -12.65
C ASP A 71 -5.05 -1.62 -11.61
N TRP A 72 -4.48 -0.60 -10.99
CA TRP A 72 -3.52 -0.78 -9.90
C TRP A 72 -4.27 -1.16 -8.63
N ALA A 73 -3.98 -2.32 -8.07
CA ALA A 73 -4.53 -2.71 -6.77
C ALA A 73 -4.03 -1.76 -5.67
N LEU A 74 -4.88 -1.52 -4.68
CA LEU A 74 -4.57 -0.73 -3.50
C LEU A 74 -4.75 -1.63 -2.28
N ASN A 75 -3.65 -2.15 -1.75
CA ASN A 75 -3.64 -3.03 -0.59
C ASN A 75 -3.08 -2.30 0.64
N VAL A 76 -3.81 -2.40 1.73
CA VAL A 76 -3.48 -1.85 3.03
C VAL A 76 -3.36 -3.01 4.03
N MET A 77 -2.59 -2.84 5.08
CA MET A 77 -2.42 -3.91 6.06
C MET A 77 -2.77 -3.42 7.47
N VAL A 78 -3.52 -4.23 8.22
CA VAL A 78 -3.72 -4.06 9.67
C VAL A 78 -2.94 -5.14 10.39
N VAL A 79 -2.22 -4.75 11.44
CA VAL A 79 -1.36 -5.63 12.23
C VAL A 79 -1.76 -5.52 13.70
N ARG A 80 -1.88 -6.65 14.38
CA ARG A 80 -2.02 -6.71 15.83
C ARG A 80 -0.80 -7.37 16.45
N SER A 81 -0.07 -6.61 17.26
CA SER A 81 1.10 -7.08 18.00
C SER A 81 1.06 -6.57 19.44
N GLY A 82 0.97 -7.49 20.39
CA GLY A 82 0.77 -7.16 21.80
C GLY A 82 -0.53 -6.38 22.00
N ASP A 83 -0.43 -5.19 22.58
CA ASP A 83 -1.54 -4.27 22.83
C ASP A 83 -1.73 -3.22 21.70
N ARG A 84 -1.02 -3.40 20.57
CA ARG A 84 -1.00 -2.44 19.46
C ARG A 84 -1.84 -2.93 18.30
N ASN A 85 -2.72 -2.05 17.81
CA ASN A 85 -3.42 -2.18 16.54
C ASN A 85 -2.84 -1.16 15.56
N ILE A 86 -2.15 -1.64 14.55
CA ILE A 86 -1.33 -0.82 13.64
C ILE A 86 -1.94 -0.87 12.26
N LEU A 87 -2.28 0.28 11.69
CA LEU A 87 -2.66 0.42 10.30
C LEU A 87 -1.40 0.79 9.50
N ILE A 88 -1.07 0.02 8.45
CA ILE A 88 0.05 0.30 7.55
C ILE A 88 -0.51 0.79 6.23
N ASP A 89 -0.29 2.05 5.94
CA ASP A 89 -0.95 2.88 4.94
C ASP A 89 -2.48 3.01 5.16
N ALA A 90 -3.10 3.98 4.53
CA ALA A 90 -4.50 4.31 4.76
C ALA A 90 -5.36 4.39 3.49
N GLY A 91 -4.84 3.91 2.36
CA GLY A 91 -5.56 3.89 1.09
C GLY A 91 -5.77 5.28 0.48
N LEU A 92 -6.53 5.32 -0.61
CA LEU A 92 -6.79 6.52 -1.40
C LEU A 92 -7.85 7.44 -0.75
N GLY A 93 -8.79 6.83 -0.01
CA GLY A 93 -9.97 7.55 0.45
C GLY A 93 -10.97 7.81 -0.68
N MET A 94 -12.10 8.38 -0.30
CA MET A 94 -13.14 8.78 -1.26
C MET A 94 -13.04 10.28 -1.51
N ASP A 95 -12.53 10.65 -2.68
CA ASP A 95 -12.65 12.00 -3.20
C ASP A 95 -13.81 11.98 -4.22
N PRO A 96 -14.96 12.64 -3.91
CA PRO A 96 -16.11 12.66 -4.80
C PRO A 96 -15.82 13.31 -6.15
N ASP A 97 -14.81 14.17 -6.24
CA ASP A 97 -14.44 14.87 -7.46
C ASP A 97 -13.64 13.98 -8.43
N LEU A 98 -13.00 12.91 -7.94
CA LEU A 98 -12.20 12.00 -8.76
C LEU A 98 -13.03 10.94 -9.50
N ASN A 99 -14.29 10.72 -9.12
CA ASN A 99 -15.18 9.71 -9.71
C ASN A 99 -14.51 8.33 -9.89
N LEU A 100 -13.91 7.80 -8.83
CA LEU A 100 -13.23 6.50 -8.79
C LEU A 100 -14.05 5.47 -7.99
N PRO A 101 -15.17 4.95 -8.53
CA PRO A 101 -16.15 4.16 -7.76
C PRO A 101 -15.59 2.82 -7.25
N ARG A 102 -14.45 2.38 -7.77
CA ARG A 102 -13.80 1.11 -7.37
C ARG A 102 -12.63 1.30 -6.41
N ALA A 103 -12.30 2.53 -6.01
CA ALA A 103 -11.29 2.86 -5.02
C ALA A 103 -11.92 3.42 -3.73
N GLY A 104 -11.11 3.70 -2.69
CA GLY A 104 -11.54 4.34 -1.47
C GLY A 104 -12.47 3.49 -0.60
N GLN A 105 -12.34 2.18 -0.66
CA GLN A 105 -13.22 1.24 0.06
C GLN A 105 -12.72 0.87 1.45
N LEU A 106 -11.52 1.34 1.85
CA LEU A 106 -10.83 0.89 3.05
C LEU A 106 -11.69 1.03 4.31
N ILE A 107 -12.21 2.23 4.58
CA ILE A 107 -12.94 2.52 5.83
C ILE A 107 -14.16 1.59 5.98
N ARG A 108 -14.94 1.42 4.91
CA ARG A 108 -16.07 0.51 4.89
C ARG A 108 -15.63 -0.95 5.14
N ARG A 109 -14.53 -1.37 4.51
CA ARG A 109 -14.02 -2.75 4.60
C ARG A 109 -13.36 -3.03 5.96
N LEU A 110 -12.74 -2.05 6.60
CA LEU A 110 -12.28 -2.16 7.99
C LEU A 110 -13.46 -2.40 8.93
N GLY A 111 -14.50 -1.57 8.87
CA GLY A 111 -15.70 -1.76 9.68
C GLY A 111 -16.37 -3.12 9.45
N ALA A 112 -16.47 -3.57 8.19
CA ALA A 112 -16.98 -4.89 7.85
C ALA A 112 -16.08 -6.06 8.31
N SER A 113 -14.82 -5.77 8.69
CA SER A 113 -13.87 -6.72 9.30
C SER A 113 -13.92 -6.71 10.83
N GLY A 114 -14.76 -5.86 11.43
CA GLY A 114 -14.80 -5.67 12.88
C GLY A 114 -13.62 -4.85 13.40
N ILE A 115 -12.96 -4.04 12.55
CA ILE A 115 -11.91 -3.12 12.96
C ILE A 115 -12.55 -1.76 13.21
N ASP A 116 -12.53 -1.32 14.47
CA ASP A 116 -12.94 0.03 14.87
C ASP A 116 -11.75 0.99 14.71
N LEU A 117 -11.97 2.14 14.06
CA LEU A 117 -10.95 3.18 13.91
C LEU A 117 -10.47 3.71 15.28
N GLY A 118 -11.34 3.72 16.28
CA GLY A 118 -11.00 4.09 17.66
C GLY A 118 -10.05 3.10 18.36
N GLU A 119 -9.90 1.89 17.83
CA GLU A 119 -8.95 0.89 18.35
C GLU A 119 -7.56 1.00 17.71
N ILE A 120 -7.40 1.71 16.59
CA ILE A 120 -6.11 1.90 15.93
C ILE A 120 -5.20 2.75 16.82
N THR A 121 -4.12 2.16 17.30
CA THR A 121 -3.14 2.81 18.19
C THR A 121 -2.07 3.56 17.41
N ASP A 122 -1.73 3.06 16.24
CA ASP A 122 -0.68 3.56 15.36
C ASP A 122 -1.07 3.48 13.91
N VAL A 123 -0.59 4.42 13.14
CA VAL A 123 -0.56 4.35 11.68
C VAL A 123 0.89 4.44 11.24
N VAL A 124 1.33 3.56 10.37
CA VAL A 124 2.64 3.67 9.72
C VAL A 124 2.39 4.05 8.27
N ILE A 125 2.91 5.18 7.85
CA ILE A 125 2.79 5.65 6.47
C ILE A 125 4.11 5.37 5.77
N THR A 126 4.05 4.57 4.70
CA THR A 126 5.23 4.25 3.89
C THR A 126 5.78 5.49 3.19
N HIS A 127 4.88 6.30 2.63
CA HIS A 127 5.17 7.60 1.99
C HIS A 127 3.88 8.42 1.79
N LEU A 128 4.00 9.70 1.44
CA LEU A 128 2.85 10.61 1.43
C LEU A 128 2.19 10.78 0.04
N HIS A 129 2.17 9.75 -0.82
CA HIS A 129 1.28 9.75 -1.98
C HIS A 129 -0.18 9.58 -1.56
N MET A 130 -1.11 10.05 -2.41
CA MET A 130 -2.52 10.18 -2.07
C MET A 130 -3.19 8.84 -1.74
N ASP A 131 -2.77 7.77 -2.34
CA ASP A 131 -3.30 6.42 -2.14
C ASP A 131 -2.72 5.68 -0.92
N HIS A 132 -1.88 6.36 -0.15
CA HIS A 132 -1.35 5.87 1.14
C HIS A 132 -1.86 6.68 2.33
N ILE A 133 -2.33 7.91 2.11
CA ILE A 133 -2.79 8.81 3.17
C ILE A 133 -4.24 9.27 3.03
N GLY A 134 -4.84 9.11 1.85
CA GLY A 134 -6.14 9.69 1.51
C GLY A 134 -7.30 9.19 2.38
N GLY A 135 -7.27 7.94 2.80
CA GLY A 135 -8.30 7.39 3.69
C GLY A 135 -8.40 8.07 5.05
N LEU A 136 -7.30 8.66 5.54
CA LEU A 136 -7.33 9.48 6.76
C LEU A 136 -8.00 10.84 6.53
N LEU A 137 -8.04 11.32 5.30
CA LEU A 137 -8.63 12.61 4.94
C LEU A 137 -10.13 12.53 4.62
N VAL A 138 -10.71 11.32 4.64
CA VAL A 138 -12.16 11.16 4.46
C VAL A 138 -12.92 11.82 5.60
N ASP A 139 -13.97 12.56 5.26
CA ASP A 139 -14.79 13.29 6.23
C ASP A 139 -15.28 12.39 7.37
N GLY A 140 -15.08 12.86 8.60
CA GLY A 140 -15.49 12.18 9.82
C GLY A 140 -14.53 11.07 10.30
N VAL A 141 -13.51 10.67 9.53
CA VAL A 141 -12.53 9.66 9.95
C VAL A 141 -11.73 10.15 11.16
N LYS A 142 -11.19 11.36 11.11
CA LYS A 142 -10.42 11.95 12.21
C LYS A 142 -11.17 11.94 13.55
N ALA A 143 -12.47 12.20 13.53
CA ALA A 143 -13.29 12.22 14.73
C ALA A 143 -13.51 10.84 15.37
N GLN A 144 -13.27 9.76 14.62
CA GLN A 144 -13.38 8.38 15.08
C GLN A 144 -12.04 7.85 15.61
N LEU A 145 -10.93 8.49 15.25
CA LEU A 145 -9.60 8.07 15.70
C LEU A 145 -9.38 8.47 17.16
N ARG A 146 -8.56 7.71 17.84
CA ARG A 146 -8.21 8.02 19.24
C ARG A 146 -7.36 9.27 19.34
N PRO A 147 -7.48 10.04 20.46
CA PRO A 147 -6.75 11.30 20.63
C PRO A 147 -5.23 11.10 20.84
N ASP A 148 -4.80 9.91 21.25
CA ASP A 148 -3.40 9.53 21.47
C ASP A 148 -2.81 8.71 20.32
N LEU A 149 -3.46 8.72 19.14
CA LEU A 149 -2.94 8.10 17.91
C LEU A 149 -1.51 8.57 17.63
N ARG A 150 -0.68 7.67 17.11
CA ARG A 150 0.65 8.00 16.59
C ARG A 150 0.73 7.65 15.13
N ILE A 151 1.22 8.58 14.31
CA ILE A 151 1.42 8.38 12.87
C ILE A 151 2.92 8.41 12.61
N HIS A 152 3.50 7.27 12.26
CA HIS A 152 4.93 7.09 12.05
C HIS A 152 5.27 7.32 10.58
N VAL A 153 6.17 8.27 10.31
CA VAL A 153 6.62 8.67 8.96
C VAL A 153 8.11 8.96 9.01
N ALA A 154 8.87 8.59 7.97
CA ALA A 154 10.28 8.97 7.89
C ALA A 154 10.45 10.49 7.88
N ALA A 155 11.45 11.01 8.60
CA ALA A 155 11.71 12.45 8.69
C ALA A 155 12.02 13.08 7.33
N SER A 156 12.74 12.35 6.47
CA SER A 156 13.03 12.76 5.10
C SER A 156 11.79 12.88 4.23
N GLU A 157 10.74 12.06 4.48
CA GLU A 157 9.46 12.16 3.78
C GLU A 157 8.75 13.47 4.13
N VAL A 158 8.59 13.74 5.42
CA VAL A 158 7.98 14.99 5.91
C VAL A 158 8.76 16.21 5.44
N ALA A 159 10.10 16.13 5.40
CA ALA A 159 10.94 17.22 4.91
C ALA A 159 10.75 17.46 3.41
N PHE A 160 10.69 16.39 2.60
CA PHE A 160 10.51 16.47 1.16
C PHE A 160 9.19 17.15 0.78
N TRP A 161 8.07 16.76 1.39
CA TRP A 161 6.75 17.29 1.04
C TRP A 161 6.50 18.75 1.42
N LYS A 162 7.42 19.38 2.17
CA LYS A 162 7.40 20.86 2.35
C LYS A 162 7.71 21.62 1.06
N SER A 163 8.49 21.05 0.17
CA SER A 163 8.84 21.61 -1.14
C SER A 163 9.19 20.49 -2.14
N PRO A 164 8.18 19.69 -2.56
CA PRO A 164 8.45 18.51 -3.38
C PRO A 164 8.91 18.85 -4.78
N ASP A 165 9.90 18.11 -5.27
CA ASP A 165 10.44 18.19 -6.63
C ASP A 165 9.91 17.01 -7.46
N PHE A 166 9.25 17.32 -8.58
CA PHE A 166 8.70 16.35 -9.52
C PHE A 166 9.47 16.27 -10.85
N THR A 167 10.62 16.93 -10.94
CA THR A 167 11.37 17.06 -12.21
C THR A 167 11.85 15.73 -12.78
N ARG A 168 11.99 14.71 -11.94
CA ARG A 168 12.43 13.35 -12.33
C ARG A 168 11.28 12.36 -12.52
N THR A 169 10.06 12.74 -12.20
CA THR A 169 8.87 11.89 -12.35
C THR A 169 8.33 11.96 -13.79
N ASN A 170 7.54 10.95 -14.17
CA ASN A 170 6.83 10.91 -15.44
C ASN A 170 5.32 10.75 -15.23
N MET A 171 4.77 11.54 -14.34
CA MET A 171 3.36 11.50 -13.96
C MET A 171 2.44 12.12 -15.02
N PRO A 172 1.17 11.66 -15.11
CA PRO A 172 0.17 12.34 -15.92
C PRO A 172 -0.04 13.80 -15.49
N PRO A 173 -0.44 14.70 -16.40
CA PRO A 173 -0.74 16.09 -16.06
C PRO A 173 -1.75 16.19 -14.91
N GLY A 174 -1.48 17.11 -13.96
CA GLY A 174 -2.31 17.34 -12.78
C GLY A 174 -1.97 16.47 -11.56
N PHE A 175 -1.36 15.29 -11.73
CA PHE A 175 -0.96 14.45 -10.60
C PHE A 175 0.03 15.12 -9.64
N PRO A 176 1.10 15.81 -10.09
CA PRO A 176 2.01 16.51 -9.18
C PRO A 176 1.30 17.51 -8.25
N ASP A 177 0.32 18.27 -8.79
CA ASP A 177 -0.42 19.24 -8.00
C ASP A 177 -1.38 18.57 -7.03
N ALA A 178 -2.06 17.49 -7.45
CA ALA A 178 -2.94 16.71 -6.59
C ALA A 178 -2.16 16.07 -5.43
N LEU A 179 -1.03 15.43 -5.70
CA LEU A 179 -0.15 14.84 -4.67
C LEU A 179 0.33 15.90 -3.67
N ARG A 180 0.79 17.07 -4.18
CA ARG A 180 1.21 18.18 -3.31
C ARG A 180 0.06 18.68 -2.42
N ALA A 181 -1.13 18.83 -2.99
CA ALA A 181 -2.30 19.30 -2.25
C ALA A 181 -2.69 18.31 -1.15
N THR A 182 -2.75 17.02 -1.48
CA THR A 182 -3.11 15.94 -0.53
C THR A 182 -2.09 15.83 0.61
N ALA A 183 -0.79 15.82 0.30
CA ALA A 183 0.25 15.76 1.32
C ALA A 183 0.26 17.00 2.22
N THR A 184 0.03 18.20 1.65
CA THR A 184 -0.08 19.45 2.41
C THR A 184 -1.29 19.40 3.35
N HIS A 185 -2.44 18.96 2.87
CA HIS A 185 -3.65 18.79 3.68
C HIS A 185 -3.43 17.79 4.82
N PHE A 186 -2.86 16.63 4.51
CA PHE A 186 -2.53 15.61 5.51
C PHE A 186 -1.62 16.18 6.61
N LEU A 187 -0.53 16.83 6.26
CA LEU A 187 0.40 17.41 7.24
C LEU A 187 -0.23 18.53 8.07
N ALA A 188 -1.14 19.33 7.48
CA ALA A 188 -1.89 20.34 8.22
C ALA A 188 -2.86 19.70 9.21
N GLU A 189 -3.56 18.65 8.81
CA GLU A 189 -4.60 17.99 9.59
C GLU A 189 -4.05 17.10 10.69
N TYR A 190 -2.99 16.33 10.39
CA TYR A 190 -2.43 15.26 11.23
C TYR A 190 -1.05 15.55 11.78
N GLY A 191 -0.43 16.71 11.50
CA GLY A 191 0.95 16.98 11.88
C GLY A 191 1.23 16.85 13.39
N SER A 192 0.26 17.10 14.26
CA SER A 192 0.40 16.92 15.72
C SER A 192 0.48 15.43 16.14
N TYR A 193 -0.06 14.52 15.33
CA TYR A 193 0.00 13.08 15.55
C TYR A 193 1.28 12.45 14.99
N VAL A 194 1.95 13.12 14.04
CA VAL A 194 3.14 12.61 13.37
C VAL A 194 4.31 12.44 14.35
N ARG A 195 4.94 11.28 14.27
CA ARG A 195 6.19 10.90 14.96
C ARG A 195 7.18 10.50 13.88
N THR A 196 8.19 11.30 13.69
CA THR A 196 9.21 11.05 12.67
C THR A 196 10.28 10.10 13.16
N PHE A 197 10.83 9.30 12.23
CA PHE A 197 12.02 8.48 12.45
C PHE A 197 13.04 8.72 11.31
N GLU A 198 14.31 8.39 11.55
CA GLU A 198 15.38 8.60 10.56
C GLU A 198 15.50 7.38 9.63
N ASP A 199 16.15 6.32 10.06
CA ASP A 199 16.42 5.15 9.21
C ASP A 199 15.57 3.94 9.58
N GLU A 200 15.44 3.63 10.85
CA GLU A 200 14.69 2.48 11.37
C GLU A 200 14.01 2.81 12.69
N HIS A 201 12.81 2.25 12.89
CA HIS A 201 12.05 2.47 14.11
C HIS A 201 11.16 1.26 14.44
N GLU A 202 11.29 0.73 15.64
CA GLU A 202 10.38 -0.28 16.16
C GLU A 202 9.08 0.37 16.64
N ILE A 203 7.97 0.02 16.00
CA ILE A 203 6.62 0.52 16.29
C ILE A 203 6.00 -0.25 17.47
N ALA A 204 6.17 -1.58 17.44
CA ALA A 204 5.69 -2.53 18.42
C ALA A 204 6.61 -3.76 18.41
N PRO A 205 6.52 -4.67 19.39
CA PRO A 205 7.32 -5.88 19.39
C PRO A 205 7.21 -6.64 18.06
N GLY A 206 8.32 -6.79 17.34
CA GLY A 206 8.40 -7.46 16.06
C GLY A 206 7.82 -6.68 14.87
N VAL A 207 7.48 -5.40 15.00
CA VAL A 207 7.00 -4.54 13.91
C VAL A 207 7.94 -3.36 13.74
N THR A 208 8.70 -3.33 12.66
CA THR A 208 9.75 -2.33 12.41
C THR A 208 9.52 -1.64 11.08
N ALA A 209 9.51 -0.30 11.07
CA ALA A 209 9.57 0.52 9.87
C ALA A 209 11.03 0.81 9.52
N ARG A 210 11.41 0.64 8.25
CA ARG A 210 12.77 0.91 7.72
C ARG A 210 12.66 1.81 6.49
N ARG A 211 13.33 2.97 6.53
CA ARG A 211 13.42 3.87 5.38
C ARG A 211 14.24 3.21 4.26
N THR A 212 13.75 3.28 3.04
CA THR A 212 14.42 2.80 1.83
C THR A 212 14.78 3.92 0.88
N GLY A 213 13.95 4.96 0.82
CA GLY A 213 14.06 5.99 -0.21
C GLY A 213 13.68 5.45 -1.60
N GLY A 214 14.15 6.13 -2.64
CA GLY A 214 13.94 5.77 -4.05
C GLY A 214 12.60 6.25 -4.59
N HIS A 215 11.52 5.54 -4.31
CA HIS A 215 10.18 5.91 -4.76
C HIS A 215 9.84 7.35 -4.36
N THR A 216 9.92 7.65 -3.06
CA THR A 216 10.06 9.01 -2.53
C THR A 216 11.30 9.06 -1.63
N PRO A 217 11.83 10.25 -1.27
CA PRO A 217 13.04 10.35 -0.43
C PRO A 217 12.93 9.70 0.94
N GLY A 218 11.72 9.62 1.50
CA GLY A 218 11.45 8.99 2.79
C GLY A 218 10.63 7.72 2.69
N HIS A 219 10.43 7.16 1.49
CA HIS A 219 9.73 5.88 1.35
C HIS A 219 10.30 4.84 2.32
N SER A 220 9.40 4.06 2.92
CA SER A 220 9.74 3.08 3.96
C SER A 220 9.01 1.76 3.73
N VAL A 221 9.63 0.68 4.16
CA VAL A 221 9.00 -0.65 4.23
C VAL A 221 8.71 -0.99 5.70
N VAL A 222 7.75 -1.89 5.94
CA VAL A 222 7.46 -2.37 7.29
C VAL A 222 7.71 -3.87 7.35
N ARG A 223 8.58 -4.30 8.26
CA ARG A 223 8.90 -5.71 8.50
C ARG A 223 8.24 -6.21 9.77
N LEU A 224 7.56 -7.34 9.64
CA LEU A 224 7.06 -8.13 10.75
C LEU A 224 8.00 -9.31 10.99
N ASN A 225 8.31 -9.60 12.26
CA ASN A 225 9.14 -10.74 12.64
C ASN A 225 8.66 -11.28 13.99
N SER A 226 8.24 -12.55 14.02
CA SER A 226 7.83 -13.22 15.24
C SER A 226 8.06 -14.72 15.11
N ASN A 227 8.66 -15.33 16.14
CA ASN A 227 8.87 -16.79 16.27
C ASN A 227 9.57 -17.42 15.05
N GLY A 228 10.47 -16.70 14.40
CA GLY A 228 11.19 -17.19 13.22
C GLY A 228 10.44 -17.05 11.90
N GLU A 229 9.23 -16.52 11.92
CA GLU A 229 8.47 -16.14 10.72
C GLU A 229 8.61 -14.64 10.44
N ALA A 230 8.64 -14.27 9.17
CA ALA A 230 8.76 -12.87 8.77
C ALA A 230 7.93 -12.53 7.53
N LEU A 231 7.48 -11.27 7.48
CA LEU A 231 6.79 -10.67 6.35
C LEU A 231 7.27 -9.22 6.19
N THR A 232 7.50 -8.81 4.94
CA THR A 232 7.78 -7.42 4.59
C THR A 232 6.61 -6.83 3.81
N PHE A 233 6.04 -5.73 4.30
CA PHE A 233 5.17 -4.84 3.54
C PHE A 233 6.06 -3.84 2.80
N ALA A 234 6.11 -3.94 1.47
CA ALA A 234 7.08 -3.21 0.65
C ALA A 234 6.57 -1.83 0.17
N GLY A 235 5.29 -1.47 0.46
CA GLY A 235 4.71 -0.24 -0.10
C GLY A 235 4.88 -0.22 -1.62
N ASP A 236 5.47 0.86 -2.13
CA ASP A 236 5.71 1.13 -3.55
C ASP A 236 7.13 0.84 -4.02
N ALA A 237 7.95 0.18 -3.19
CA ALA A 237 9.27 -0.26 -3.63
C ALA A 237 9.18 -1.41 -4.66
N ILE A 238 8.10 -2.22 -4.60
CA ILE A 238 7.90 -3.41 -5.45
C ILE A 238 6.51 -3.35 -6.08
N PHE A 239 6.45 -3.54 -7.39
CA PHE A 239 5.24 -3.69 -8.20
C PHE A 239 5.43 -4.79 -9.24
N ALA A 240 4.36 -5.25 -9.87
CA ALA A 240 4.33 -6.49 -10.66
C ALA A 240 5.45 -6.60 -11.71
N VAL A 241 5.67 -5.55 -12.51
CA VAL A 241 6.71 -5.55 -13.54
C VAL A 241 8.12 -5.63 -12.96
N GLY A 242 8.31 -5.17 -11.72
CA GLY A 242 9.61 -5.11 -11.06
C GLY A 242 10.23 -6.48 -10.73
N PHE A 243 9.46 -7.57 -10.78
CA PHE A 243 10.02 -8.91 -10.59
C PHE A 243 10.86 -9.34 -11.79
N GLU A 244 10.33 -9.21 -12.99
CA GLU A 244 11.01 -9.64 -14.21
C GLU A 244 11.87 -8.52 -14.80
N GLN A 245 11.48 -7.28 -14.58
CA GLN A 245 12.13 -6.08 -15.11
C GLN A 245 12.48 -5.11 -13.97
N PRO A 246 13.37 -5.48 -13.04
CA PRO A 246 13.62 -4.69 -11.83
C PRO A 246 14.25 -3.31 -12.10
N ASN A 247 14.85 -3.12 -13.28
CA ASN A 247 15.44 -1.86 -13.73
C ASN A 247 14.44 -0.94 -14.47
N TRP A 248 13.20 -1.37 -14.67
CA TRP A 248 12.20 -0.49 -15.26
C TRP A 248 11.72 0.51 -14.23
N HIS A 249 11.60 1.77 -14.68
CA HIS A 249 11.17 2.87 -13.84
C HIS A 249 9.65 3.00 -13.82
N ASN A 250 9.10 3.31 -12.66
CA ASN A 250 7.71 3.71 -12.50
C ASN A 250 7.60 5.23 -12.58
N GLY A 251 6.61 5.75 -13.29
CA GLY A 251 6.45 7.18 -13.48
C GLY A 251 6.26 8.00 -12.21
N PHE A 252 5.90 7.37 -11.09
CA PHE A 252 5.76 8.03 -9.78
C PHE A 252 7.05 8.07 -8.95
N GLU A 253 8.14 7.46 -9.42
CA GLU A 253 9.41 7.43 -8.68
C GLU A 253 10.12 8.80 -8.77
N HIS A 254 10.46 9.37 -7.61
CA HIS A 254 11.17 10.65 -7.50
C HIS A 254 12.68 10.51 -7.68
N ASP A 255 13.22 9.33 -7.41
CA ASP A 255 14.59 8.90 -7.75
C ASP A 255 14.55 7.54 -8.45
N PRO A 256 14.26 7.51 -9.76
CA PRO A 256 13.98 6.25 -10.47
C PRO A 256 15.14 5.25 -10.42
N GLU A 257 16.38 5.68 -10.53
CA GLU A 257 17.56 4.81 -10.43
C GLU A 257 17.74 4.29 -9.00
N GLY A 258 17.54 5.17 -8.01
CA GLY A 258 17.53 4.78 -6.59
C GLY A 258 16.41 3.80 -6.27
N ALA A 259 15.21 4.01 -6.81
CA ALA A 259 14.07 3.10 -6.66
C ALA A 259 14.34 1.72 -7.27
N ALA A 260 14.93 1.67 -8.46
CA ALA A 260 15.33 0.42 -9.09
C ALA A 260 16.37 -0.34 -8.24
N GLN A 261 17.36 0.38 -7.68
CA GLN A 261 18.37 -0.24 -6.80
C GLN A 261 17.76 -0.74 -5.48
N VAL A 262 16.84 0.00 -4.86
CA VAL A 262 16.07 -0.43 -3.67
C VAL A 262 15.29 -1.68 -3.99
N ARG A 263 14.58 -1.71 -5.12
CA ARG A 263 13.79 -2.86 -5.58
C ARG A 263 14.65 -4.11 -5.73
N ILE A 264 15.78 -4.00 -6.43
CA ILE A 264 16.72 -5.12 -6.63
C ILE A 264 17.25 -5.63 -5.28
N THR A 265 17.60 -4.73 -4.38
CA THR A 265 18.11 -5.08 -3.04
C THR A 265 17.05 -5.83 -2.25
N LEU A 266 15.82 -5.29 -2.17
CA LEU A 266 14.70 -5.94 -1.47
C LEU A 266 14.35 -7.31 -2.08
N LEU A 267 14.29 -7.42 -3.40
CA LEU A 267 13.98 -8.68 -4.07
C LEU A 267 15.05 -9.76 -3.79
N ASN A 268 16.33 -9.37 -3.73
CA ASN A 268 17.42 -10.28 -3.34
C ASN A 268 17.31 -10.69 -1.86
N GLU A 269 17.03 -9.75 -0.94
CA GLU A 269 16.80 -10.03 0.48
C GLU A 269 15.65 -11.03 0.64
N LEU A 270 14.50 -10.77 0.01
CA LEU A 270 13.31 -11.61 0.07
C LEU A 270 13.53 -13.00 -0.53
N ALA A 271 14.23 -13.09 -1.66
CA ALA A 271 14.56 -14.37 -2.27
C ALA A 271 15.55 -15.18 -1.42
N GLY A 272 16.51 -14.51 -0.76
CA GLY A 272 17.51 -15.13 0.10
C GLY A 272 16.95 -15.64 1.43
N THR A 273 16.02 -14.89 2.03
CA THR A 273 15.40 -15.25 3.31
C THR A 273 14.19 -16.16 3.16
N GLY A 274 13.49 -16.07 2.02
CA GLY A 274 12.22 -16.76 1.80
C GLY A 274 11.07 -16.19 2.64
N GLU A 275 11.22 -15.01 3.27
CA GLU A 275 10.14 -14.37 4.01
C GLU A 275 8.98 -13.94 3.10
N MET A 276 7.80 -13.73 3.68
CA MET A 276 6.62 -13.30 2.93
C MET A 276 6.76 -11.84 2.49
N LEU A 277 6.12 -11.53 1.38
CA LEU A 277 5.99 -10.19 0.81
C LEU A 277 4.52 -9.81 0.69
N VAL A 278 4.20 -8.58 1.07
CA VAL A 278 2.99 -7.85 0.67
C VAL A 278 3.44 -6.51 0.09
N ALA A 279 2.82 -6.04 -0.99
CA ALA A 279 3.06 -4.71 -1.55
C ALA A 279 1.74 -4.06 -1.98
N THR A 280 1.69 -2.74 -1.98
CA THR A 280 0.45 -1.98 -2.22
C THR A 280 -0.17 -2.33 -3.58
N HIS A 281 0.64 -2.42 -4.63
CA HIS A 281 0.16 -2.55 -6.02
C HIS A 281 0.29 -3.95 -6.62
N LEU A 282 0.44 -4.99 -5.80
CA LEU A 282 0.32 -6.37 -6.28
C LEU A 282 -1.15 -6.84 -6.27
N PRO A 283 -1.54 -7.76 -7.16
CA PRO A 283 -2.90 -8.32 -7.16
C PRO A 283 -3.30 -8.85 -5.78
N PHE A 284 -4.52 -8.51 -5.33
CA PHE A 284 -5.04 -8.97 -4.04
C PHE A 284 -5.02 -10.50 -3.92
N PRO A 285 -4.64 -11.10 -2.77
CA PRO A 285 -4.33 -10.46 -1.48
C PRO A 285 -2.90 -9.93 -1.36
N SER A 286 -2.12 -9.89 -2.42
CA SER A 286 -0.74 -9.39 -2.44
C SER A 286 0.26 -10.21 -1.61
N VAL A 287 -0.16 -11.30 -0.98
CA VAL A 287 0.71 -12.14 -0.15
C VAL A 287 1.41 -13.18 -1.00
N GLY A 288 2.73 -13.18 -0.95
CA GLY A 288 3.54 -14.11 -1.72
C GLY A 288 4.96 -14.22 -1.18
N ARG A 289 5.81 -14.88 -1.96
CA ARG A 289 7.26 -14.99 -1.72
C ARG A 289 7.98 -14.63 -3.01
N VAL A 290 9.26 -14.35 -2.89
CA VAL A 290 10.12 -14.10 -4.05
C VAL A 290 11.00 -15.32 -4.30
N SER A 291 11.06 -15.77 -5.54
CA SER A 291 12.10 -16.71 -5.99
C SER A 291 13.03 -16.01 -6.97
N ALA A 292 14.35 -16.28 -6.88
CA ALA A 292 15.33 -15.83 -7.86
C ALA A 292 15.57 -16.94 -8.91
N ASP A 293 15.66 -16.55 -10.18
CA ASP A 293 15.96 -17.46 -11.29
C ASP A 293 16.80 -16.73 -12.34
N GLY A 294 18.08 -17.12 -12.46
CA GLY A 294 18.98 -16.67 -13.53
C GLY A 294 19.17 -15.14 -13.68
N GLY A 295 18.98 -14.36 -12.60
CA GLY A 295 19.10 -12.90 -12.61
C GLY A 295 17.76 -12.17 -12.76
N ALA A 296 16.65 -12.88 -12.90
CA ALA A 296 15.28 -12.39 -12.78
C ALA A 296 14.67 -12.86 -11.44
N PHE A 297 13.59 -12.23 -11.07
CA PHE A 297 12.80 -12.62 -9.90
C PHE A 297 11.41 -13.07 -10.36
N ARG A 298 10.77 -13.84 -9.52
CA ARG A 298 9.40 -14.26 -9.74
C ARG A 298 8.61 -14.15 -8.45
N TRP A 299 7.43 -13.53 -8.53
CA TRP A 299 6.47 -13.56 -7.44
C TRP A 299 5.75 -14.91 -7.40
N VAL A 300 5.77 -15.54 -6.23
CA VAL A 300 5.12 -16.83 -5.96
C VAL A 300 4.01 -16.56 -4.95
N PRO A 301 2.74 -16.43 -5.39
CA PRO A 301 1.64 -16.20 -4.47
C PRO A 301 1.49 -17.35 -3.49
N VAL A 302 1.07 -17.06 -2.25
CA VAL A 302 0.75 -18.10 -1.28
C VAL A 302 -0.54 -18.82 -1.68
N PHE A 303 -0.62 -20.10 -1.36
CA PHE A 303 -1.91 -20.81 -1.42
C PHE A 303 -2.80 -20.32 -0.29
N TRP A 304 -4.09 -20.13 -0.59
CA TRP A 304 -5.06 -19.81 0.44
C TRP A 304 -5.22 -21.00 1.37
N ASP A 305 -5.08 -20.73 2.65
CA ASP A 305 -5.33 -21.69 3.73
C ASP A 305 -6.68 -21.33 4.34
N PHE A 306 -7.63 -22.27 4.29
CA PHE A 306 -9.00 -22.06 4.74
C PHE A 306 -9.24 -22.76 6.08
#